data_ab8cbd922e9440f94fe723b8a7ea6f25
#
_entry.id   ab8cbd922e9440f94fe723b8a7ea6f25
#
_cell.length_a   1.000
_cell.length_b   1.000
_cell.length_c   1.000
_cell.angle_alpha   90.00
_cell.angle_beta   90.00
_cell.angle_gamma   90.00
#
_symmetry.space_group_name_H-M   'P 1'
#
loop_
_entity.id
_entity.type
_entity.pdbx_description
1 polymer ?
#
loop_
_entity_poly.entity_id
_entity_poly.type
_entity_poly.pdbx_seq_one_letter_code
_entity_poly.pdbx_strand_id
1 'polypeptide(L)'
;MWERIDVSKQFVIFLLEEPESHLHFPLQAMTIRKIINKQFIITTHSPQVVLEFNPYSIIRLYFDKNKKTKIAKNGCSEEVQDEVIDFGYRYNLITGSMFFSSGVFLVEGTSELLLFKFLAKKLNMDLEKYNIMIISVEGIGFEPYIKLLNKLEIPFSLRTDNDVVQNEKSKKYYHSGIIKLIKYYNLLRPNSDKQLLKTNFEKQESLDLTERAKNELKENIEKFNKTGLLLSELDLENDLVNCKFLEKHIEKNTIILKMIL
;
A
#
# COMPACT_ATOMS: atom_id res chain seq x y z
N MET A 1 38.52 0.79 -9.39
CA MET A 1 38.85 2.08 -8.76
C MET A 1 38.70 2.04 -7.24
N TRP A 2 37.72 1.33 -6.70
CA TRP A 2 37.41 1.24 -5.26
C TRP A 2 38.35 0.33 -4.44
N GLU A 3 39.10 -0.57 -5.09
CA GLU A 3 40.01 -1.55 -4.43
C GLU A 3 41.36 -0.95 -3.96
N ARG A 4 41.65 0.29 -4.33
CA ARG A 4 42.99 0.91 -4.04
C ARG A 4 43.03 1.76 -2.78
N ILE A 5 41.90 1.96 -2.08
CA ILE A 5 41.88 2.71 -0.82
C ILE A 5 42.10 1.74 0.33
N ASP A 6 43.30 1.77 0.93
CA ASP A 6 43.60 1.01 2.14
C ASP A 6 42.87 1.66 3.33
N VAL A 7 41.68 1.13 3.64
CA VAL A 7 40.76 1.63 4.67
C VAL A 7 41.11 1.04 6.06
N SER A 8 42.15 0.22 6.17
CA SER A 8 42.44 -0.56 7.39
C SER A 8 42.81 0.29 8.60
N LYS A 9 43.07 1.58 8.44
CA LYS A 9 43.51 2.51 9.50
C LYS A 9 42.74 3.83 9.59
N GLN A 10 41.72 4.06 8.77
CA GLN A 10 40.97 5.30 8.75
C GLN A 10 39.46 5.03 8.74
N PHE A 11 38.72 5.83 9.48
CA PHE A 11 37.28 5.86 9.39
C PHE A 11 36.87 6.58 8.09
N VAL A 12 36.36 5.84 7.11
CA VAL A 12 35.97 6.36 5.80
C VAL A 12 34.50 6.12 5.56
N ILE A 13 33.75 7.19 5.25
CA ILE A 13 32.38 7.11 4.79
C ILE A 13 32.36 7.45 3.29
N PHE A 14 31.75 6.59 2.49
CA PHE A 14 31.56 6.84 1.07
C PHE A 14 30.22 7.53 0.85
N LEU A 15 30.22 8.62 0.10
CA LEU A 15 29.03 9.31 -0.37
C LEU A 15 28.86 8.97 -1.85
N LEU A 16 27.78 8.32 -2.22
CA LEU A 16 27.50 7.86 -3.57
C LEU A 16 26.18 8.47 -4.04
N GLU A 17 26.24 9.23 -5.10
CA GLU A 17 25.08 9.78 -5.77
C GLU A 17 24.73 8.93 -6.97
N GLU A 18 23.54 8.34 -6.97
CA GLU A 18 23.00 7.49 -8.03
C GLU A 18 24.04 6.54 -8.64
N PRO A 19 24.67 5.66 -7.84
CA PRO A 19 25.75 4.78 -8.32
C PRO A 19 25.29 3.79 -9.41
N GLU A 20 24.01 3.62 -9.56
CA GLU A 20 23.36 2.83 -10.61
C GLU A 20 23.23 3.57 -11.94
N SER A 21 23.46 4.87 -11.99
CA SER A 21 23.34 5.67 -13.21
C SER A 21 24.21 5.07 -14.32
N HIS A 22 23.61 4.93 -15.50
CA HIS A 22 24.25 4.31 -16.69
C HIS A 22 24.53 2.80 -16.59
N LEU A 23 24.09 2.12 -15.53
CA LEU A 23 24.20 0.67 -15.41
C LEU A 23 22.94 -0.04 -15.92
N HIS A 24 23.13 -1.12 -16.66
CA HIS A 24 22.04 -2.03 -16.99
C HIS A 24 21.47 -2.68 -15.72
N PHE A 25 20.17 -2.92 -15.73
CA PHE A 25 19.39 -3.40 -14.61
C PHE A 25 20.04 -4.51 -13.76
N PRO A 26 20.58 -5.62 -14.33
CA PRO A 26 21.24 -6.65 -13.52
C PRO A 26 22.57 -6.19 -12.88
N LEU A 27 23.24 -5.19 -13.48
CA LEU A 27 24.51 -4.69 -12.97
C LEU A 27 24.33 -3.76 -11.77
N GLN A 28 23.17 -3.13 -11.61
CA GLN A 28 22.86 -2.24 -10.49
C GLN A 28 23.02 -2.98 -9.17
N ALA A 29 22.26 -4.06 -8.99
CA ALA A 29 22.32 -4.91 -7.80
C ALA A 29 23.74 -5.47 -7.57
N MET A 30 24.40 -5.96 -8.62
CA MET A 30 25.74 -6.53 -8.51
C MET A 30 26.77 -5.49 -8.05
N THR A 31 26.66 -4.24 -8.52
CA THR A 31 27.56 -3.16 -8.13
C THR A 31 27.38 -2.82 -6.65
N ILE A 32 26.14 -2.72 -6.21
CA ILE A 32 25.80 -2.43 -4.81
C ILE A 32 26.34 -3.54 -3.89
N ARG A 33 26.13 -4.81 -4.22
CA ARG A 33 26.61 -5.95 -3.41
C ARG A 33 28.13 -5.92 -3.19
N LYS A 34 28.89 -5.40 -4.14
CA LYS A 34 30.35 -5.27 -4.01
C LYS A 34 30.80 -4.21 -3.01
N ILE A 35 29.99 -3.18 -2.77
CA ILE A 35 30.34 -2.06 -1.88
C ILE A 35 29.70 -2.15 -0.50
N ILE A 36 28.73 -3.04 -0.30
CA ILE A 36 27.89 -3.11 0.91
C ILE A 36 28.67 -3.37 2.21
N ASN A 37 29.89 -3.88 2.14
CA ASN A 37 30.74 -4.15 3.30
C ASN A 37 31.48 -2.91 3.84
N LYS A 38 31.20 -1.71 3.32
CA LYS A 38 31.81 -0.45 3.72
C LYS A 38 30.74 0.50 4.25
N GLN A 39 31.14 1.48 5.04
CA GLN A 39 30.21 2.50 5.49
C GLN A 39 29.97 3.51 4.37
N PHE A 40 28.71 3.72 3.99
CA PHE A 40 28.35 4.61 2.90
C PHE A 40 26.95 5.21 3.09
N ILE A 41 26.71 6.32 2.41
CA ILE A 41 25.40 6.94 2.19
C ILE A 41 25.18 6.97 0.68
N ILE A 42 24.05 6.45 0.25
CA ILE A 42 23.68 6.38 -1.17
C ILE A 42 22.40 7.17 -1.40
N THR A 43 22.37 8.00 -2.43
CA THR A 43 21.13 8.50 -3.02
C THR A 43 20.78 7.66 -4.23
N THR A 44 19.52 7.29 -4.38
CA THR A 44 19.06 6.45 -5.49
C THR A 44 17.61 6.69 -5.84
N HIS A 45 17.26 6.49 -7.10
CA HIS A 45 15.89 6.38 -7.61
C HIS A 45 15.58 4.97 -8.14
N SER A 46 16.49 4.01 -7.94
CA SER A 46 16.33 2.64 -8.41
C SER A 46 15.67 1.74 -7.36
N PRO A 47 14.49 1.17 -7.64
CA PRO A 47 13.88 0.14 -6.80
C PRO A 47 14.82 -1.05 -6.55
N GLN A 48 15.65 -1.38 -7.54
CA GLN A 48 16.59 -2.48 -7.46
C GLN A 48 17.70 -2.22 -6.45
N VAL A 49 18.20 -0.99 -6.41
CA VAL A 49 19.20 -0.59 -5.40
C VAL A 49 18.57 -0.67 -4.01
N VAL A 50 17.36 -0.15 -3.84
CA VAL A 50 16.64 -0.20 -2.55
C VAL A 50 16.49 -1.62 -2.02
N LEU A 51 16.18 -2.59 -2.90
CA LEU A 51 15.99 -4.00 -2.52
C LEU A 51 17.26 -4.70 -2.02
N GLU A 52 18.46 -4.14 -2.29
CA GLU A 52 19.73 -4.69 -1.80
C GLU A 52 20.04 -4.28 -0.35
N PHE A 53 19.25 -3.37 0.22
CA PHE A 53 19.46 -2.85 1.57
C PHE A 53 18.40 -3.32 2.55
N ASN A 54 18.79 -3.36 3.82
CA ASN A 54 17.83 -3.55 4.88
C ASN A 54 16.86 -2.36 4.93
N PRO A 55 15.55 -2.60 4.98
CA PRO A 55 14.54 -1.55 4.95
C PRO A 55 14.72 -0.48 6.04
N TYR A 56 15.23 -0.84 7.21
CA TYR A 56 15.49 0.11 8.29
C TYR A 56 16.61 1.12 7.97
N SER A 57 17.46 0.83 6.98
CA SER A 57 18.50 1.77 6.52
C SER A 57 18.01 2.75 5.46
N ILE A 58 16.75 2.62 5.03
CA ILE A 58 16.16 3.46 3.98
C ILE A 58 15.58 4.74 4.59
N ILE A 59 16.05 5.88 4.11
CA ILE A 59 15.50 7.20 4.43
C ILE A 59 14.72 7.69 3.23
N ARG A 60 13.39 7.77 3.37
CA ARG A 60 12.54 8.30 2.30
C ARG A 60 12.45 9.82 2.39
N LEU A 61 12.80 10.49 1.30
CA LEU A 61 12.58 11.91 1.10
C LEU A 61 11.37 12.13 0.21
N TYR A 62 10.53 13.12 0.53
CA TYR A 62 9.37 13.48 -0.28
C TYR A 62 9.11 14.98 -0.24
N PHE A 63 8.33 15.49 -1.19
CA PHE A 63 7.88 16.88 -1.18
C PHE A 63 6.54 17.01 -0.47
N ASP A 64 6.45 17.94 0.44
CA ASP A 64 5.17 18.33 1.04
C ASP A 64 4.32 19.19 0.07
N LYS A 65 3.09 19.54 0.49
CA LYS A 65 2.18 20.38 -0.29
C LYS A 65 2.76 21.75 -0.68
N ASN A 66 3.76 22.20 0.06
CA ASN A 66 4.47 23.47 -0.17
C ASN A 66 5.77 23.28 -0.99
N LYS A 67 5.95 22.12 -1.59
CA LYS A 67 7.17 21.72 -2.34
C LYS A 67 8.45 21.77 -1.51
N LYS A 68 8.35 21.62 -0.19
CA LYS A 68 9.52 21.51 0.69
C LYS A 68 9.87 20.04 0.88
N THR A 69 11.16 19.74 0.81
CA THR A 69 11.67 18.38 1.09
C THR A 69 11.42 18.02 2.55
N LYS A 70 10.84 16.88 2.79
CA LYS A 70 10.58 16.27 4.09
C LYS A 70 11.20 14.89 4.15
N ILE A 71 11.47 14.44 5.36
CA ILE A 71 11.94 13.09 5.68
C ILE A 71 10.77 12.35 6.29
N ALA A 72 10.48 11.14 5.82
CA ALA A 72 9.49 10.27 6.45
C ALA A 72 9.94 9.94 7.89
N LYS A 73 9.05 10.11 8.85
CA LYS A 73 9.39 10.12 10.30
C LYS A 73 10.05 8.83 10.78
N ASN A 74 9.66 7.69 10.21
CA ASN A 74 10.12 6.36 10.66
C ASN A 74 11.07 5.71 9.63
N GLY A 75 11.68 6.50 8.74
CA GLY A 75 12.45 5.99 7.60
C GLY A 75 13.67 5.14 7.95
N CYS A 76 14.21 5.22 9.17
CA CYS A 76 15.38 4.46 9.62
C CYS A 76 15.09 3.68 10.91
N SER A 77 13.92 3.06 11.06
CA SER A 77 13.58 2.33 12.28
C SER A 77 13.60 0.82 12.05
N GLU A 78 13.99 0.07 13.08
CA GLU A 78 13.88 -1.40 13.12
C GLU A 78 12.44 -1.85 12.84
N GLU A 79 11.44 -1.03 13.21
CA GLU A 79 10.03 -1.28 12.95
C GLU A 79 9.70 -1.39 11.45
N VAL A 80 10.41 -0.68 10.57
CA VAL A 80 10.26 -0.83 9.11
C VAL A 80 10.77 -2.18 8.64
N GLN A 81 11.82 -2.70 9.26
CA GLN A 81 12.35 -4.03 8.95
C GLN A 81 11.31 -5.10 9.25
N ASP A 82 10.68 -5.06 10.42
CA ASP A 82 9.67 -6.05 10.81
C ASP A 82 8.50 -6.05 9.84
N GLU A 83 8.05 -4.87 9.41
CA GLU A 83 6.97 -4.76 8.42
C GLU A 83 7.36 -5.37 7.06
N VAL A 84 8.63 -5.25 6.66
CA VAL A 84 9.12 -5.83 5.39
C VAL A 84 9.32 -7.33 5.47
N ILE A 85 9.66 -7.88 6.64
CA ILE A 85 9.75 -9.34 6.85
C ILE A 85 8.42 -10.00 6.53
N ASP A 86 7.29 -9.35 6.84
CA ASP A 86 5.95 -9.84 6.53
C ASP A 86 5.69 -10.02 5.02
N PHE A 87 6.42 -9.29 4.17
CA PHE A 87 6.33 -9.49 2.71
C PHE A 87 7.02 -10.76 2.24
N GLY A 88 8.04 -11.27 2.96
CA GLY A 88 8.81 -12.45 2.57
C GLY A 88 9.32 -12.33 1.12
N TYR A 89 9.13 -13.38 0.30
CA TYR A 89 9.56 -13.42 -1.10
C TYR A 89 8.88 -12.36 -2.00
N ARG A 90 7.82 -11.70 -1.53
CA ARG A 90 7.10 -10.64 -2.26
C ARG A 90 7.71 -9.26 -2.09
N TYR A 91 8.75 -9.13 -1.25
CA TYR A 91 9.62 -7.97 -1.27
C TYR A 91 10.46 -8.01 -2.55
N ASN A 92 9.86 -7.54 -3.61
CA ASN A 92 10.35 -7.61 -4.99
C ASN A 92 10.32 -6.22 -5.63
N LEU A 93 10.64 -6.17 -6.92
CA LEU A 93 10.75 -4.91 -7.65
C LEU A 93 9.47 -4.06 -7.62
N ILE A 94 8.29 -4.68 -7.61
CA ILE A 94 7.00 -3.95 -7.55
C ILE A 94 6.87 -3.29 -6.18
N THR A 95 7.12 -4.03 -5.10
CA THR A 95 7.08 -3.47 -3.74
C THR A 95 8.19 -2.46 -3.49
N GLY A 96 9.39 -2.69 -4.04
CA GLY A 96 10.49 -1.73 -4.02
C GLY A 96 10.15 -0.41 -4.72
N SER A 97 9.36 -0.46 -5.79
CA SER A 97 8.91 0.74 -6.50
C SER A 97 7.95 1.61 -5.68
N MET A 98 7.25 1.03 -4.68
CA MET A 98 6.37 1.82 -3.79
C MET A 98 7.11 2.93 -3.06
N PHE A 99 8.39 2.72 -2.70
CA PHE A 99 9.18 3.72 -1.97
C PHE A 99 9.28 5.07 -2.70
N PHE A 100 9.16 5.03 -4.02
CA PHE A 100 9.26 6.21 -4.89
C PHE A 100 7.90 6.75 -5.33
N SER A 101 6.80 6.06 -5.03
CA SER A 101 5.47 6.49 -5.46
C SER A 101 4.97 7.70 -4.65
N SER A 102 4.14 8.52 -5.30
CA SER A 102 3.42 9.62 -4.65
C SER A 102 2.12 9.16 -4.00
N GLY A 103 1.61 7.99 -4.40
CA GLY A 103 0.45 7.36 -3.82
C GLY A 103 0.30 5.91 -4.29
N VAL A 104 -0.37 5.10 -3.49
CA VAL A 104 -0.60 3.68 -3.79
C VAL A 104 -2.09 3.35 -3.64
N PHE A 105 -2.64 2.67 -4.64
CA PHE A 105 -3.95 2.07 -4.55
C PHE A 105 -3.82 0.56 -4.44
N LEU A 106 -4.24 0.02 -3.30
CA LEU A 106 -4.15 -1.40 -2.98
C LEU A 106 -5.48 -2.09 -3.34
N VAL A 107 -5.39 -3.22 -4.02
CA VAL A 107 -6.53 -4.05 -4.42
C VAL A 107 -6.28 -5.51 -4.05
N GLU A 108 -7.32 -6.33 -3.92
CA GLU A 108 -7.17 -7.72 -3.49
C GLU A 108 -6.48 -8.59 -4.54
N GLY A 109 -6.90 -8.46 -5.81
CA GLY A 109 -6.48 -9.36 -6.86
C GLY A 109 -6.04 -8.68 -8.16
N THR A 110 -5.49 -9.50 -9.05
CA THR A 110 -5.02 -9.08 -10.38
C THR A 110 -6.18 -8.57 -11.27
N SER A 111 -7.38 -9.12 -11.12
CA SER A 111 -8.57 -8.69 -11.88
C SER A 111 -8.92 -7.23 -11.60
N GLU A 112 -8.91 -6.83 -10.32
CA GLU A 112 -9.12 -5.45 -9.90
C GLU A 112 -8.02 -4.53 -10.42
N LEU A 113 -6.74 -4.96 -10.29
CA LEU A 113 -5.60 -4.20 -10.80
C LEU A 113 -5.76 -3.90 -12.30
N LEU A 114 -6.12 -4.89 -13.11
CA LEU A 114 -6.34 -4.72 -14.54
C LEU A 114 -7.53 -3.81 -14.82
N LEU A 115 -8.65 -4.01 -14.11
CA LEU A 115 -9.83 -3.18 -14.24
C LEU A 115 -9.53 -1.71 -13.93
N PHE A 116 -8.92 -1.41 -12.79
CA PHE A 116 -8.65 -0.03 -12.40
C PHE A 116 -7.63 0.66 -13.31
N LYS A 117 -6.63 -0.06 -13.82
CA LYS A 117 -5.76 0.46 -14.88
C LYS A 117 -6.52 0.78 -16.16
N PHE A 118 -7.43 -0.11 -16.57
CA PHE A 118 -8.28 0.13 -17.73
C PHE A 118 -9.20 1.33 -17.53
N LEU A 119 -9.85 1.44 -16.38
CA LEU A 119 -10.72 2.56 -16.03
C LEU A 119 -9.96 3.88 -15.98
N ALA A 120 -8.79 3.92 -15.38
CA ALA A 120 -7.93 5.10 -15.37
C ALA A 120 -7.65 5.59 -16.80
N LYS A 121 -7.26 4.65 -17.69
CA LYS A 121 -7.05 4.97 -19.12
C LYS A 121 -8.31 5.49 -19.81
N LYS A 122 -9.47 4.89 -19.54
CA LYS A 122 -10.76 5.34 -20.12
C LYS A 122 -11.18 6.72 -19.64
N LEU A 123 -10.84 7.06 -18.40
CA LEU A 123 -11.13 8.36 -17.80
C LEU A 123 -10.05 9.41 -18.11
N ASN A 124 -9.07 9.09 -18.97
CA ASN A 124 -7.92 9.94 -19.26
C ASN A 124 -7.13 10.35 -18.01
N MET A 125 -7.12 9.48 -17.01
CA MET A 125 -6.29 9.63 -15.81
C MET A 125 -4.92 9.02 -16.05
N ASP A 126 -3.92 9.86 -16.10
CA ASP A 126 -2.53 9.45 -16.26
C ASP A 126 -1.91 9.14 -14.89
N LEU A 127 -1.99 7.87 -14.47
CA LEU A 127 -1.44 7.42 -13.20
C LEU A 127 0.07 7.61 -13.11
N GLU A 128 0.77 7.46 -14.23
CA GLU A 128 2.23 7.63 -14.28
C GLU A 128 2.61 9.10 -14.07
N LYS A 129 1.88 10.02 -14.69
CA LYS A 129 2.08 11.47 -14.48
C LYS A 129 1.94 11.88 -13.01
N TYR A 130 1.04 11.25 -12.28
CA TYR A 130 0.83 11.50 -10.85
C TYR A 130 1.68 10.60 -9.96
N ASN A 131 2.49 9.71 -10.55
CA ASN A 131 3.30 8.72 -9.86
C ASN A 131 2.48 7.89 -8.87
N ILE A 132 1.30 7.43 -9.31
CA ILE A 132 0.39 6.58 -8.55
C ILE A 132 0.53 5.14 -9.01
N MET A 133 0.71 4.23 -8.07
CA MET A 133 0.78 2.79 -8.32
C MET A 133 -0.52 2.10 -7.91
N ILE A 134 -0.98 1.14 -8.72
CA ILE A 134 -2.00 0.18 -8.31
C ILE A 134 -1.29 -1.15 -8.03
N ILE A 135 -1.50 -1.71 -6.84
CA ILE A 135 -0.81 -2.93 -6.39
C ILE A 135 -1.85 -3.94 -5.91
N SER A 136 -1.77 -5.16 -6.46
CA SER A 136 -2.52 -6.31 -5.98
C SER A 136 -1.81 -6.95 -4.79
N VAL A 137 -2.52 -7.18 -3.68
CA VAL A 137 -1.94 -7.77 -2.46
C VAL A 137 -1.87 -9.30 -2.49
N GLU A 138 -2.59 -9.95 -3.41
CA GLU A 138 -2.50 -11.39 -3.76
C GLU A 138 -2.37 -12.36 -2.57
N GLY A 139 -3.34 -12.30 -1.63
CA GLY A 139 -3.44 -13.26 -0.54
C GLY A 139 -2.54 -13.01 0.69
N ILE A 140 -1.57 -12.06 0.67
CA ILE A 140 -0.91 -11.59 1.91
C ILE A 140 -1.89 -10.81 2.78
N GLY A 141 -2.86 -10.16 2.13
CA GLY A 141 -3.73 -9.17 2.75
C GLY A 141 -3.09 -7.77 2.79
N PHE A 142 -3.88 -6.81 3.20
CA PHE A 142 -3.50 -5.40 3.16
C PHE A 142 -2.58 -4.96 4.30
N GLU A 143 -2.57 -5.68 5.42
CA GLU A 143 -1.94 -5.21 6.66
C GLU A 143 -0.44 -4.88 6.53
N PRO A 144 0.42 -5.73 5.92
CA PRO A 144 1.83 -5.40 5.75
C PRO A 144 2.03 -4.12 4.91
N TYR A 145 1.22 -3.98 3.84
CA TYR A 145 1.27 -2.78 2.99
C TYR A 145 0.84 -1.53 3.75
N ILE A 146 -0.28 -1.59 4.49
CA ILE A 146 -0.80 -0.47 5.30
C ILE A 146 0.27 0.01 6.28
N LYS A 147 0.88 -0.92 7.01
CA LYS A 147 1.92 -0.62 7.98
C LYS A 147 3.13 0.05 7.33
N LEU A 148 3.66 -0.55 6.27
CA LEU A 148 4.81 -0.01 5.55
C LEU A 148 4.53 1.37 4.95
N LEU A 149 3.42 1.52 4.21
CA LEU A 149 3.05 2.78 3.58
C LEU A 149 2.82 3.89 4.61
N ASN A 150 2.16 3.57 5.72
CA ASN A 150 1.93 4.52 6.81
C ASN A 150 3.25 4.99 7.45
N LYS A 151 4.19 4.08 7.72
CA LYS A 151 5.51 4.40 8.28
C LYS A 151 6.36 5.25 7.33
N LEU A 152 6.29 4.98 6.04
CA LEU A 152 6.99 5.74 5.01
C LEU A 152 6.27 7.02 4.60
N GLU A 153 5.14 7.34 5.24
CA GLU A 153 4.32 8.50 4.90
C GLU A 153 3.95 8.55 3.40
N ILE A 154 3.63 7.38 2.83
CA ILE A 154 3.14 7.26 1.46
C ILE A 154 1.61 7.25 1.52
N PRO A 155 0.93 8.21 0.89
CA PRO A 155 -0.53 8.21 0.80
C PRO A 155 -1.02 6.93 0.11
N PHE A 156 -2.07 6.35 0.64
CA PHE A 156 -2.66 5.16 0.03
C PHE A 156 -4.18 5.11 0.19
N SER A 157 -4.78 4.33 -0.68
CA SER A 157 -6.17 3.88 -0.56
C SER A 157 -6.21 2.38 -0.78
N LEU A 158 -7.23 1.72 -0.28
CA LEU A 158 -7.47 0.31 -0.57
C LEU A 158 -8.94 0.04 -0.85
N ARG A 159 -9.18 -1.00 -1.65
CA ARG A 159 -10.52 -1.57 -1.86
C ARG A 159 -10.51 -3.04 -1.48
N THR A 160 -11.51 -3.46 -0.72
CA THR A 160 -11.72 -4.86 -0.32
C THR A 160 -13.16 -5.27 -0.60
N ASP A 161 -13.34 -6.54 -0.94
CA ASP A 161 -14.65 -7.13 -1.11
C ASP A 161 -15.37 -7.28 0.23
N ASN A 162 -16.70 -7.30 0.19
CA ASN A 162 -17.55 -7.48 1.38
C ASN A 162 -17.94 -8.93 1.54
N ASP A 163 -16.95 -9.81 1.59
CA ASP A 163 -17.15 -11.24 1.75
C ASP A 163 -17.92 -11.59 3.02
N VAL A 164 -18.90 -12.48 2.89
CA VAL A 164 -19.59 -13.09 4.02
C VAL A 164 -19.19 -14.56 4.12
N VAL A 165 -18.59 -14.94 5.23
CA VAL A 165 -18.09 -16.29 5.48
C VAL A 165 -18.91 -16.96 6.57
N GLN A 166 -19.42 -18.15 6.33
CA GLN A 166 -20.05 -18.98 7.35
C GLN A 166 -19.02 -19.85 8.06
N ASN A 167 -18.98 -19.77 9.39
CA ASN A 167 -18.15 -20.67 10.18
C ASN A 167 -18.79 -22.06 10.24
N GLU A 168 -18.11 -23.07 9.78
CA GLU A 168 -18.61 -24.44 9.68
C GLU A 168 -19.07 -25.04 11.01
N LYS A 169 -18.39 -24.72 12.12
CA LYS A 169 -18.67 -25.24 13.46
C LYS A 169 -19.84 -24.53 14.13
N SER A 170 -19.82 -23.19 14.10
CA SER A 170 -20.83 -22.38 14.80
C SER A 170 -22.07 -22.11 13.95
N LYS A 171 -22.01 -22.37 12.63
CA LYS A 171 -23.03 -22.01 11.63
C LYS A 171 -23.37 -20.52 11.58
N LYS A 172 -22.53 -19.67 12.19
CA LYS A 172 -22.72 -18.21 12.23
C LYS A 172 -21.98 -17.56 11.07
N TYR A 173 -22.50 -16.41 10.62
CA TYR A 173 -21.94 -15.64 9.53
C TYR A 173 -21.04 -14.52 10.02
N TYR A 174 -20.00 -14.25 9.28
CA TYR A 174 -19.00 -13.20 9.54
C TYR A 174 -18.85 -12.33 8.30
N HIS A 175 -19.10 -11.05 8.42
CA HIS A 175 -18.88 -10.07 7.36
C HIS A 175 -17.39 -9.69 7.31
N SER A 176 -16.61 -10.52 6.63
CA SER A 176 -15.14 -10.48 6.71
C SER A 176 -14.55 -9.17 6.16
N GLY A 177 -15.13 -8.62 5.09
CA GLY A 177 -14.71 -7.34 4.52
C GLY A 177 -14.87 -6.19 5.51
N ILE A 178 -16.02 -6.08 6.16
CA ILE A 178 -16.28 -5.05 7.17
C ILE A 178 -15.34 -5.20 8.37
N ILE A 179 -15.14 -6.44 8.84
CA ILE A 179 -14.25 -6.73 9.97
C ILE A 179 -12.80 -6.37 9.64
N LYS A 180 -12.34 -6.67 8.42
CA LYS A 180 -11.03 -6.26 7.91
C LYS A 180 -10.89 -4.73 7.95
N LEU A 181 -11.87 -3.98 7.40
CA LEU A 181 -11.81 -2.52 7.37
C LEU A 181 -11.82 -1.89 8.76
N ILE A 182 -12.62 -2.42 9.70
CA ILE A 182 -12.58 -1.99 11.09
C ILE A 182 -11.18 -2.19 11.69
N LYS A 183 -10.56 -3.35 11.45
CA LYS A 183 -9.20 -3.63 11.89
C LYS A 183 -8.21 -2.60 11.34
N TYR A 184 -8.26 -2.32 10.04
CA TYR A 184 -7.34 -1.39 9.38
C TYR A 184 -7.58 0.06 9.80
N TYR A 185 -8.84 0.47 9.97
CA TYR A 185 -9.18 1.79 10.49
C TYR A 185 -8.58 2.01 11.88
N ASN A 186 -8.75 1.03 12.78
CA ASN A 186 -8.19 1.09 14.12
C ASN A 186 -6.66 1.07 14.13
N LEU A 187 -6.05 0.30 13.22
CA LEU A 187 -4.58 0.27 13.03
C LEU A 187 -4.02 1.64 12.64
N LEU A 188 -4.72 2.37 11.76
CA LEU A 188 -4.32 3.70 11.33
C LEU A 188 -4.56 4.79 12.39
N ARG A 189 -5.35 4.50 13.42
CA ARG A 189 -5.74 5.44 14.48
C ARG A 189 -5.60 4.84 15.88
N PRO A 190 -4.40 4.39 16.28
CA PRO A 190 -4.20 3.68 17.56
C PRO A 190 -4.57 4.53 18.78
N ASN A 191 -4.43 5.85 18.68
CA ASN A 191 -4.70 6.80 19.78
C ASN A 191 -6.09 7.45 19.69
N SER A 192 -7.02 6.86 18.93
CA SER A 192 -8.40 7.36 18.88
C SER A 192 -9.18 6.95 20.12
N ASP A 193 -9.86 7.90 20.78
CA ASP A 193 -10.71 7.65 21.94
C ASP A 193 -11.89 6.71 21.64
N LYS A 194 -12.22 6.55 20.37
CA LYS A 194 -13.27 5.64 19.89
C LYS A 194 -12.72 4.68 18.85
N GLN A 195 -12.28 3.52 19.31
CA GLN A 195 -12.03 2.38 18.45
C GLN A 195 -13.36 1.82 17.91
N LEU A 196 -13.40 1.46 16.64
CA LEU A 196 -14.57 0.80 16.06
C LEU A 196 -14.66 -0.65 16.53
N LEU A 197 -15.88 -1.10 16.86
CA LEU A 197 -16.12 -2.44 17.36
C LEU A 197 -16.55 -3.38 16.22
N LYS A 198 -16.08 -4.62 16.28
CA LYS A 198 -16.42 -5.67 15.31
C LYS A 198 -17.66 -6.48 15.67
N THR A 199 -18.12 -6.35 16.91
CA THR A 199 -19.11 -7.26 17.53
C THR A 199 -20.42 -7.37 16.76
N ASN A 200 -20.84 -6.28 16.11
CA ASN A 200 -22.08 -6.26 15.32
C ASN A 200 -21.93 -6.87 13.92
N PHE A 201 -20.72 -7.29 13.52
CA PHE A 201 -20.40 -7.88 12.22
C PHE A 201 -19.87 -9.30 12.34
N GLU A 202 -19.67 -9.76 13.57
CA GLU A 202 -19.24 -11.11 13.91
C GLU A 202 -20.43 -11.93 14.42
N LYS A 203 -20.42 -13.23 14.11
CA LYS A 203 -21.39 -14.21 14.67
C LYS A 203 -22.87 -13.88 14.39
N GLN A 204 -23.17 -13.37 13.19
CA GLN A 204 -24.54 -13.16 12.75
C GLN A 204 -25.28 -14.48 12.55
N GLU A 205 -26.59 -14.51 12.82
CA GLU A 205 -27.42 -15.72 12.66
C GLU A 205 -27.91 -15.89 11.21
N SER A 206 -27.90 -14.82 10.44
CA SER A 206 -28.29 -14.81 9.03
C SER A 206 -27.19 -14.20 8.17
N LEU A 207 -27.32 -14.42 6.85
CA LEU A 207 -26.46 -13.79 5.86
C LEU A 207 -26.60 -12.27 5.89
N ASP A 208 -27.82 -11.79 6.15
CA ASP A 208 -28.14 -10.36 6.18
C ASP A 208 -27.78 -9.75 7.53
N LEU A 209 -27.25 -8.54 7.47
CA LEU A 209 -27.01 -7.72 8.65
C LEU A 209 -28.31 -7.33 9.33
N THR A 210 -28.30 -7.34 10.65
CA THR A 210 -29.39 -6.75 11.45
C THR A 210 -29.53 -5.25 11.17
N GLU A 211 -30.70 -4.66 11.40
CA GLU A 211 -30.93 -3.21 11.21
C GLU A 211 -29.95 -2.35 12.01
N ARG A 212 -29.59 -2.79 13.21
CA ARG A 212 -28.58 -2.13 14.03
C ARG A 212 -27.22 -2.14 13.35
N ALA A 213 -26.78 -3.29 12.82
CA ALA A 213 -25.50 -3.44 12.12
C ALA A 213 -25.48 -2.63 10.81
N LYS A 214 -26.60 -2.58 10.07
CA LYS A 214 -26.73 -1.75 8.87
C LYS A 214 -26.55 -0.25 9.15
N ASN A 215 -27.16 0.24 10.22
CA ASN A 215 -27.03 1.64 10.61
C ASN A 215 -25.60 1.98 11.04
N GLU A 216 -24.98 1.11 11.83
CA GLU A 216 -23.57 1.26 12.23
C GLU A 216 -22.63 1.21 11.02
N LEU A 217 -22.90 0.33 10.05
CA LEU A 217 -22.13 0.26 8.82
C LEU A 217 -22.21 1.57 8.01
N LYS A 218 -23.39 2.16 7.86
CA LYS A 218 -23.56 3.45 7.18
C LYS A 218 -22.71 4.55 7.79
N GLU A 219 -22.73 4.66 9.13
CA GLU A 219 -21.88 5.63 9.83
C GLU A 219 -20.39 5.37 9.66
N ASN A 220 -20.00 4.09 9.64
CA ASN A 220 -18.59 3.70 9.51
C ASN A 220 -18.08 3.85 8.09
N ILE A 221 -18.91 3.61 7.05
CA ILE A 221 -18.51 3.79 5.64
C ILE A 221 -17.98 5.21 5.37
N GLU A 222 -18.63 6.25 5.92
CA GLU A 222 -18.12 7.61 5.76
C GLU A 222 -16.74 7.80 6.39
N LYS A 223 -16.49 7.17 7.54
CA LYS A 223 -15.19 7.21 8.22
C LYS A 223 -14.14 6.45 7.42
N PHE A 224 -14.49 5.28 6.88
CA PHE A 224 -13.63 4.48 6.04
C PHE A 224 -13.24 5.25 4.78
N ASN A 225 -14.20 5.79 4.05
CA ASN A 225 -13.97 6.55 2.82
C ASN A 225 -13.06 7.76 3.05
N LYS A 226 -13.23 8.48 4.17
CA LYS A 226 -12.35 9.61 4.54
C LYS A 226 -10.90 9.19 4.83
N THR A 227 -10.68 7.91 5.12
CA THR A 227 -9.34 7.35 5.37
C THR A 227 -8.78 6.56 4.19
N GLY A 228 -9.47 6.56 3.05
CA GLY A 228 -9.06 5.81 1.87
C GLY A 228 -9.34 4.31 1.95
N LEU A 229 -10.17 3.87 2.90
CA LEU A 229 -10.59 2.48 3.05
C LEU A 229 -11.94 2.29 2.37
N LEU A 230 -11.97 1.53 1.28
CA LEU A 230 -13.16 1.38 0.44
C LEU A 230 -13.69 -0.05 0.52
N LEU A 231 -15.01 -0.15 0.73
CA LEU A 231 -15.73 -1.42 0.78
C LEU A 231 -16.55 -1.58 -0.50
N SER A 232 -16.45 -2.73 -1.13
CA SER A 232 -17.37 -3.17 -2.19
C SER A 232 -18.79 -3.35 -1.64
N GLU A 233 -19.83 -3.26 -2.47
CA GLU A 233 -21.18 -3.64 -2.03
C GLU A 233 -21.23 -5.13 -1.70
N LEU A 234 -20.67 -5.98 -2.55
CA LEU A 234 -20.47 -7.40 -2.33
C LEU A 234 -19.06 -7.81 -2.78
N ASP A 235 -18.85 -7.94 -4.07
CA ASP A 235 -17.59 -8.25 -4.73
C ASP A 235 -17.45 -7.43 -6.03
N LEU A 236 -16.31 -7.59 -6.73
CA LEU A 236 -16.03 -6.87 -7.95
C LEU A 236 -17.05 -7.17 -9.05
N GLU A 237 -17.43 -8.44 -9.19
CA GLU A 237 -18.34 -8.90 -10.23
C GLU A 237 -19.74 -8.33 -10.02
N ASN A 238 -20.24 -8.32 -8.80
CA ASN A 238 -21.52 -7.72 -8.46
C ASN A 238 -21.50 -6.20 -8.64
N ASP A 239 -20.44 -5.54 -8.22
CA ASP A 239 -20.26 -4.10 -8.44
C ASP A 239 -20.31 -3.77 -9.94
N LEU A 240 -19.72 -4.60 -10.81
CA LEU A 240 -19.73 -4.44 -12.26
C LEU A 240 -21.10 -4.71 -12.87
N VAL A 241 -21.82 -5.74 -12.39
CA VAL A 241 -23.17 -6.09 -12.88
C VAL A 241 -24.20 -5.06 -12.42
N ASN A 242 -24.15 -4.65 -11.17
CA ASN A 242 -25.06 -3.65 -10.59
C ASN A 242 -24.80 -2.25 -11.13
N CYS A 243 -23.56 -1.99 -11.51
CA CYS A 243 -23.23 -0.80 -12.25
C CYS A 243 -23.78 -0.94 -13.69
N LYS A 244 -25.03 -0.56 -13.93
CA LYS A 244 -25.44 0.05 -15.22
C LYS A 244 -24.50 1.20 -15.61
N PHE A 245 -23.44 1.32 -14.89
CA PHE A 245 -22.38 2.29 -14.85
C PHE A 245 -21.43 2.16 -16.05
N LEU A 246 -21.19 0.95 -16.55
CA LEU A 246 -20.38 0.77 -17.75
C LEU A 246 -21.04 1.39 -18.99
N GLU A 247 -22.38 1.48 -19.02
CA GLU A 247 -23.09 2.07 -20.14
C GLU A 247 -23.37 3.58 -19.98
N LYS A 248 -23.64 4.06 -18.77
CA LYS A 248 -24.15 5.43 -18.54
C LYS A 248 -23.15 6.42 -17.93
N HIS A 249 -22.07 5.99 -17.29
CA HIS A 249 -21.22 6.86 -16.44
C HIS A 249 -19.76 6.95 -16.87
N ILE A 250 -19.35 6.29 -17.94
CA ILE A 250 -18.09 6.64 -18.64
C ILE A 250 -18.10 8.13 -19.04
N GLU A 251 -19.30 8.72 -19.17
CA GLU A 251 -19.49 10.14 -19.49
C GLU A 251 -19.45 11.10 -18.28
N LYS A 252 -19.51 10.63 -17.05
CA LYS A 252 -19.54 11.50 -15.83
C LYS A 252 -18.50 11.13 -14.77
N ASN A 253 -17.37 11.59 -14.96
CA ASN A 253 -16.11 11.82 -14.22
C ASN A 253 -16.05 11.82 -12.68
N THR A 254 -17.00 11.36 -11.88
CA THR A 254 -17.01 11.86 -10.49
C THR A 254 -16.66 10.85 -9.39
N ILE A 255 -16.91 9.56 -9.57
CA ILE A 255 -16.80 8.61 -8.45
C ILE A 255 -15.41 7.95 -8.37
N ILE A 256 -14.83 7.56 -9.50
CA ILE A 256 -13.53 6.88 -9.54
C ILE A 256 -12.39 7.85 -9.17
N LEU A 257 -12.50 9.13 -9.53
CA LEU A 257 -11.55 10.17 -9.11
C LEU A 257 -11.47 10.31 -7.58
N LYS A 258 -12.58 10.16 -6.87
CA LYS A 258 -12.61 10.17 -5.40
C LYS A 258 -12.02 8.91 -4.77
N MET A 259 -11.88 7.83 -5.53
CA MET A 259 -11.29 6.57 -5.06
C MET A 259 -9.77 6.52 -5.25
N ILE A 260 -9.22 7.35 -6.14
CA ILE A 260 -7.79 7.31 -6.49
C ILE A 260 -7.05 8.59 -6.05
N LEU A 261 -7.72 9.71 -5.89
CA LEU A 261 -7.19 10.99 -5.37
C LEU A 261 -7.65 11.25 -3.94
#